data_d962dd188baea606eac735fc56dbbeb3
#
_entry.id   d962dd188baea606eac735fc56dbbeb3
#
_cell.length_a   1.000
_cell.length_b   1.000
_cell.length_c   1.000
_cell.angle_alpha   90.00
_cell.angle_beta   90.00
_cell.angle_gamma   90.00
#
_symmetry.space_group_name_H-M   'P 1'
#
loop_
_entity.id
_entity.type
_entity.pdbx_description
1 polymer ?
#
loop_
_entity_poly.entity_id
_entity_poly.type
_entity_poly.pdbx_seq_one_letter_code
_entity_poly.pdbx_strand_id
1 'polypeptide(L)'
;MAAVLGGLLPPIGLEIPCSCYAVNVPLQVNVLGVITLDFKGGIKVRVEANISDGLGGVKLKVIGHEVSADSPVLGKVTISQADIDTTPLSLLEVLSTLPPSFRQTMFLDFTVTIEKPPGGGGPLVLSNATPAVLVNDNLTVFPPQGSVYQLQQPVDLAPVGAPTQVVAQLLQFPVTVTHNP
;
A
#
# COMPACT_ATOMS: atom_id res chain seq x y z
N MET A 1 -3.24 -11.42 30.11
CA MET A 1 -3.32 -10.42 29.01
C MET A 1 -2.59 -10.88 27.77
N ALA A 2 -1.33 -11.30 27.89
CA ALA A 2 -0.57 -11.79 26.73
C ALA A 2 -1.25 -12.97 26.04
N ALA A 3 -1.86 -13.91 26.78
CA ALA A 3 -2.54 -15.04 26.20
C ALA A 3 -3.77 -14.64 25.38
N VAL A 4 -4.49 -13.59 25.80
CA VAL A 4 -5.65 -13.08 25.08
C VAL A 4 -5.21 -12.37 23.81
N LEU A 5 -4.21 -11.48 23.90
CA LEU A 5 -3.70 -10.77 22.74
C LEU A 5 -2.96 -11.70 21.78
N GLY A 6 -2.28 -12.71 22.30
CA GLY A 6 -1.59 -13.71 21.48
C GLY A 6 -2.52 -14.49 20.54
N GLY A 7 -3.82 -14.61 20.89
CA GLY A 7 -4.81 -15.20 20.01
C GLY A 7 -5.35 -14.27 18.94
N LEU A 8 -5.17 -12.95 19.11
CA LEU A 8 -5.65 -11.92 18.17
C LEU A 8 -4.56 -11.45 17.22
N LEU A 9 -3.31 -11.49 17.64
CA LEU A 9 -2.18 -10.92 16.90
C LEU A 9 -1.30 -12.02 16.32
N PRO A 10 -0.75 -11.81 15.11
CA PRO A 10 0.16 -12.76 14.51
C PRO A 10 1.51 -12.80 15.24
N PRO A 11 2.20 -13.96 15.24
CA PRO A 11 3.52 -14.06 15.89
C PRO A 11 4.60 -13.38 15.10
N ILE A 12 5.64 -12.90 15.80
CA ILE A 12 6.83 -12.31 15.18
C ILE A 12 7.46 -13.31 14.21
N GLY A 13 7.84 -12.84 13.04
CA GLY A 13 8.45 -13.64 11.98
C GLY A 13 7.47 -14.21 10.98
N LEU A 14 6.17 -14.17 11.28
CA LEU A 14 5.15 -14.68 10.34
C LEU A 14 5.10 -13.78 9.11
N GLU A 15 5.11 -14.42 7.93
CA GLU A 15 4.91 -13.74 6.65
C GLU A 15 3.49 -13.95 6.19
N ILE A 16 2.85 -12.88 5.74
CA ILE A 16 1.42 -12.88 5.41
C ILE A 16 1.26 -12.41 3.97
N PRO A 17 1.06 -13.33 3.01
CA PRO A 17 0.78 -12.97 1.63
C PRO A 17 -0.69 -12.62 1.45
N CYS A 18 -0.96 -11.53 0.73
CA CYS A 18 -2.31 -11.07 0.46
C CYS A 18 -2.47 -10.73 -1.01
N SER A 19 -3.68 -10.92 -1.53
CA SER A 19 -4.09 -10.39 -2.81
C SER A 19 -4.64 -8.98 -2.63
N CYS A 20 -4.34 -8.11 -3.60
CA CYS A 20 -4.79 -6.72 -3.58
C CYS A 20 -5.47 -6.37 -4.89
N TYR A 21 -6.53 -5.58 -4.81
CA TYR A 21 -7.07 -4.91 -5.98
C TYR A 21 -7.58 -3.53 -5.61
N ALA A 22 -7.51 -2.60 -6.56
CA ALA A 22 -8.01 -1.24 -6.37
C ALA A 22 -8.64 -0.80 -7.68
N VAL A 23 -9.93 -0.46 -7.63
CA VAL A 23 -10.69 -0.07 -8.82
C VAL A 23 -10.92 1.43 -8.85
N ASN A 24 -11.05 1.98 -10.06
CA ASN A 24 -11.32 3.41 -10.27
C ASN A 24 -10.29 4.31 -9.58
N VAL A 25 -9.01 3.94 -9.67
CA VAL A 25 -7.91 4.70 -9.08
C VAL A 25 -7.62 5.91 -9.96
N PRO A 26 -7.81 7.14 -9.47
CA PRO A 26 -7.52 8.34 -10.25
C PRO A 26 -6.03 8.68 -10.18
N LEU A 27 -5.37 8.58 -11.32
CA LEU A 27 -3.99 9.02 -11.50
C LEU A 27 -4.02 10.29 -12.34
N GLN A 28 -3.60 11.40 -11.75
CA GLN A 28 -3.46 12.66 -12.48
C GLN A 28 -2.08 12.69 -13.13
N VAL A 29 -2.08 12.80 -14.46
CA VAL A 29 -0.85 12.87 -15.24
C VAL A 29 -0.78 14.23 -15.89
N ASN A 30 0.32 14.95 -15.71
CA ASN A 30 0.53 16.25 -16.36
C ASN A 30 0.35 16.07 -17.88
N VAL A 31 -0.31 17.03 -18.52
CA VAL A 31 -0.62 17.03 -19.94
C VAL A 31 -1.89 16.23 -20.30
N LEU A 32 -2.14 15.08 -19.64
CA LEU A 32 -3.29 14.21 -19.96
C LEU A 32 -4.50 14.43 -19.07
N GLY A 33 -4.32 14.95 -17.84
CA GLY A 33 -5.39 15.05 -16.85
C GLY A 33 -5.52 13.76 -16.03
N VAL A 34 -6.73 13.46 -15.55
CA VAL A 34 -6.97 12.32 -14.69
C VAL A 34 -7.29 11.09 -15.54
N ILE A 35 -6.53 10.02 -15.30
CA ILE A 35 -6.73 8.71 -15.91
C ILE A 35 -7.16 7.74 -14.82
N THR A 36 -8.24 7.02 -15.02
CA THR A 36 -8.77 6.05 -14.06
C THR A 36 -8.23 4.67 -14.39
N LEU A 37 -7.68 4.00 -13.38
CA LEU A 37 -7.03 2.69 -13.53
C LEU A 37 -7.59 1.68 -12.55
N ASP A 38 -7.65 0.42 -12.97
CA ASP A 38 -8.00 -0.70 -12.12
C ASP A 38 -6.75 -1.56 -11.90
N PHE A 39 -6.26 -1.58 -10.66
CA PHE A 39 -5.07 -2.32 -10.29
C PHE A 39 -5.41 -3.65 -9.64
N LYS A 40 -4.56 -4.65 -9.87
CA LYS A 40 -4.61 -5.91 -9.11
C LYS A 40 -3.20 -6.49 -8.99
N GLY A 41 -2.98 -7.23 -7.92
CA GLY A 41 -1.71 -7.85 -7.61
C GLY A 41 -1.67 -8.36 -6.19
N GLY A 42 -0.58 -8.11 -5.49
CA GLY A 42 -0.41 -8.63 -4.14
C GLY A 42 0.49 -7.76 -3.27
N ILE A 43 0.40 -8.03 -1.98
CA ILE A 43 1.28 -7.46 -0.96
C ILE A 43 1.63 -8.56 0.02
N LYS A 44 2.87 -8.55 0.50
CA LYS A 44 3.34 -9.47 1.52
C LYS A 44 3.96 -8.67 2.65
N VAL A 45 3.55 -8.96 3.86
CA VAL A 45 4.08 -8.32 5.06
C VAL A 45 4.68 -9.36 5.99
N ARG A 46 5.63 -8.94 6.82
CA ARG A 46 6.23 -9.78 7.86
C ARG A 46 6.08 -9.11 9.21
N VAL A 47 5.70 -9.87 10.20
CA VAL A 47 5.57 -9.38 11.59
C VAL A 47 6.97 -9.21 12.17
N GLU A 48 7.33 -7.98 12.57
CA GLU A 48 8.69 -7.65 13.01
C GLU A 48 8.82 -7.47 14.51
N ALA A 49 7.82 -6.87 15.15
CA ALA A 49 7.91 -6.54 16.56
C ALA A 49 6.52 -6.39 17.19
N ASN A 50 6.47 -6.44 18.52
CA ASN A 50 5.25 -6.16 19.27
C ASN A 50 5.18 -4.68 19.65
N ILE A 51 3.95 -4.16 19.75
CA ILE A 51 3.64 -2.83 20.28
C ILE A 51 3.11 -3.05 21.70
N SER A 52 3.72 -2.40 22.69
CA SER A 52 3.31 -2.53 24.08
C SER A 52 2.40 -1.41 24.57
N ASP A 53 2.22 -0.35 23.77
CA ASP A 53 1.39 0.80 24.15
C ASP A 53 -0.10 0.48 23.95
N GLY A 54 -0.94 1.07 24.78
CA GLY A 54 -2.38 0.90 24.71
C GLY A 54 -2.82 -0.55 24.87
N LEU A 55 -3.67 -1.04 23.99
CA LEU A 55 -4.12 -2.44 23.98
C LEU A 55 -3.14 -3.36 23.27
N GLY A 56 -2.02 -2.82 22.79
CA GLY A 56 -1.00 -3.60 22.10
C GLY A 56 -1.19 -3.60 20.59
N GLY A 57 -0.35 -4.37 19.93
CA GLY A 57 -0.34 -4.50 18.49
C GLY A 57 0.96 -5.11 18.01
N VAL A 58 1.20 -5.02 16.71
CA VAL A 58 2.45 -5.46 16.09
C VAL A 58 2.90 -4.46 15.05
N LYS A 59 4.23 -4.41 14.82
CA LYS A 59 4.83 -3.69 13.71
C LYS A 59 5.04 -4.65 12.57
N LEU A 60 4.75 -4.19 11.36
CA LEU A 60 4.81 -4.99 10.15
C LEU A 60 5.79 -4.36 9.16
N LYS A 61 6.54 -5.19 8.44
CA LYS A 61 7.36 -4.74 7.34
C LYS A 61 6.75 -5.23 6.03
N VAL A 62 6.58 -4.33 5.07
CA VAL A 62 6.17 -4.70 3.72
C VAL A 62 7.41 -5.29 3.03
N ILE A 63 7.38 -6.57 2.71
CA ILE A 63 8.50 -7.28 2.09
C ILE A 63 8.26 -7.59 0.62
N GLY A 64 7.10 -7.26 0.10
CA GLY A 64 6.77 -7.35 -1.31
C GLY A 64 5.46 -6.66 -1.61
N HIS A 65 5.43 -5.89 -2.69
CA HIS A 65 4.21 -5.22 -3.14
C HIS A 65 4.30 -5.00 -4.64
N GLU A 66 3.33 -5.47 -5.38
CA GLU A 66 3.22 -5.21 -6.80
C GLU A 66 1.77 -5.32 -7.23
N VAL A 67 1.28 -4.27 -7.88
CA VAL A 67 -0.02 -4.24 -8.53
C VAL A 67 0.13 -3.61 -9.91
N SER A 68 -0.70 -4.02 -10.85
CA SER A 68 -0.64 -3.47 -12.20
C SER A 68 -2.02 -3.26 -12.79
N ALA A 69 -2.09 -2.34 -13.73
CA ALA A 69 -3.30 -1.99 -14.48
C ALA A 69 -2.96 -1.81 -15.95
N ASP A 70 -3.94 -2.01 -16.81
CA ASP A 70 -3.80 -1.76 -18.24
C ASP A 70 -4.60 -0.51 -18.62
N SER A 71 -3.95 0.40 -19.33
CA SER A 71 -4.55 1.63 -19.81
C SER A 71 -4.45 1.70 -21.32
N PRO A 72 -5.52 2.10 -22.04
CA PRO A 72 -5.43 2.32 -23.49
C PRO A 72 -4.53 3.50 -23.85
N VAL A 73 -4.26 4.40 -22.91
CA VAL A 73 -3.45 5.60 -23.13
C VAL A 73 -2.01 5.41 -22.67
N LEU A 74 -1.82 4.79 -21.48
CA LEU A 74 -0.50 4.67 -20.84
C LEU A 74 0.13 3.28 -21.02
N GLY A 75 -0.60 2.32 -21.61
CA GLY A 75 -0.16 0.93 -21.63
C GLY A 75 -0.26 0.32 -20.25
N LYS A 76 0.67 -0.57 -19.93
CA LYS A 76 0.70 -1.19 -18.60
C LYS A 76 1.28 -0.22 -17.58
N VAL A 77 0.57 -0.03 -16.47
CA VAL A 77 1.03 0.78 -15.34
C VAL A 77 1.25 -0.17 -14.16
N THR A 78 2.46 -0.20 -13.64
CA THR A 78 2.84 -1.11 -12.55
C THR A 78 3.31 -0.30 -11.36
N ILE A 79 2.72 -0.58 -10.18
CA ILE A 79 3.18 -0.06 -8.90
C ILE A 79 3.88 -1.20 -8.19
N SER A 80 5.16 -1.03 -7.86
CA SER A 80 5.93 -2.04 -7.13
C SER A 80 6.74 -1.41 -6.01
N GLN A 81 7.06 -2.21 -4.99
CA GLN A 81 7.84 -1.74 -3.85
C GLN A 81 9.20 -1.22 -4.34
N ALA A 82 9.65 -0.09 -3.78
CA ALA A 82 10.95 0.48 -4.11
C ALA A 82 12.08 -0.44 -3.65
N ASP A 83 13.20 -0.43 -4.39
CA ASP A 83 14.38 -1.23 -4.05
C ASP A 83 14.95 -0.87 -2.68
N ILE A 84 14.88 0.41 -2.32
CA ILE A 84 15.32 0.91 -1.02
C ILE A 84 14.08 1.39 -0.28
N ASP A 85 13.74 0.70 0.80
CA ASP A 85 12.58 1.04 1.63
C ASP A 85 13.08 1.77 2.86
N THR A 86 12.80 3.07 2.93
CA THR A 86 13.16 3.92 4.07
C THR A 86 11.95 4.28 4.92
N THR A 87 10.78 3.66 4.65
CA THR A 87 9.57 3.93 5.42
C THR A 87 9.69 3.39 6.84
N PRO A 88 8.98 4.01 7.80
CA PRO A 88 8.81 3.39 9.10
C PRO A 88 8.04 2.08 8.97
N LEU A 89 8.17 1.20 9.96
CA LEU A 89 7.39 -0.03 9.97
C LEU A 89 5.90 0.29 10.04
N SER A 90 5.10 -0.49 9.34
CA SER A 90 3.64 -0.38 9.38
C SER A 90 3.12 -0.87 10.72
N LEU A 91 1.92 -0.42 11.10
CA LEU A 91 1.37 -0.67 12.42
C LEU A 91 0.05 -1.42 12.31
N LEU A 92 -0.12 -2.44 13.14
CA LEU A 92 -1.41 -3.07 13.41
C LEU A 92 -1.70 -2.86 14.89
N GLU A 93 -2.67 -2.02 15.19
CA GLU A 93 -2.99 -1.62 16.56
C GLU A 93 -4.34 -2.20 16.99
N VAL A 94 -4.41 -2.73 18.21
CA VAL A 94 -5.66 -3.21 18.79
C VAL A 94 -6.44 -2.02 19.32
N LEU A 95 -7.65 -1.81 18.81
CA LEU A 95 -8.55 -0.75 19.25
C LEU A 95 -9.52 -1.24 20.33
N SER A 96 -9.93 -2.52 20.24
CA SER A 96 -10.86 -3.15 21.17
C SER A 96 -10.57 -4.65 21.18
N THR A 97 -10.77 -5.29 22.33
CA THR A 97 -10.61 -6.74 22.46
C THR A 97 -11.94 -7.49 22.47
N LEU A 98 -13.05 -6.78 22.78
CA LEU A 98 -14.37 -7.43 22.87
C LEU A 98 -15.46 -6.42 22.42
N PRO A 99 -15.95 -6.51 21.17
CA PRO A 99 -15.45 -7.38 20.09
C PRO A 99 -14.06 -6.94 19.58
N PRO A 100 -13.32 -7.83 18.92
CA PRO A 100 -12.01 -7.46 18.37
C PRO A 100 -12.13 -6.37 17.31
N SER A 101 -11.28 -5.36 17.42
CA SER A 101 -11.21 -4.27 16.45
C SER A 101 -9.78 -3.78 16.35
N PHE A 102 -9.33 -3.50 15.12
CA PHE A 102 -7.95 -3.13 14.83
C PHE A 102 -7.89 -1.93 13.90
N ARG A 103 -6.79 -1.18 14.01
CA ARG A 103 -6.39 -0.20 12.99
C ARG A 103 -5.09 -0.68 12.37
N GLN A 104 -5.05 -0.74 11.05
CA GLN A 104 -3.81 -0.99 10.34
C GLN A 104 -3.41 0.24 9.56
N THR A 105 -2.17 0.69 9.77
CA THR A 105 -1.57 1.80 9.04
C THR A 105 -0.38 1.26 8.28
N MET A 106 -0.40 1.36 6.94
CA MET A 106 0.69 0.91 6.09
C MET A 106 1.41 2.12 5.49
N PHE A 107 2.73 2.06 5.53
CA PHE A 107 3.60 3.04 4.90
C PHE A 107 4.30 2.38 3.72
N LEU A 108 4.17 2.97 2.54
CA LEU A 108 4.70 2.38 1.30
C LEU A 108 5.61 3.36 0.55
N ASP A 109 6.82 2.90 0.25
CA ASP A 109 7.66 3.49 -0.79
C ASP A 109 7.55 2.61 -2.03
N PHE A 110 7.24 3.21 -3.17
CA PHE A 110 7.01 2.46 -4.38
C PHE A 110 7.52 3.19 -5.62
N THR A 111 7.65 2.42 -6.70
CA THR A 111 7.85 2.97 -8.04
C THR A 111 6.62 2.71 -8.88
N VAL A 112 6.32 3.66 -9.77
CA VAL A 112 5.26 3.52 -10.77
C VAL A 112 5.93 3.48 -12.13
N THR A 113 5.77 2.38 -12.87
CA THR A 113 6.31 2.24 -14.21
C THR A 113 5.18 2.40 -15.21
N ILE A 114 5.29 3.38 -16.09
CA ILE A 114 4.33 3.64 -17.15
C ILE A 114 4.95 3.16 -18.46
N GLU A 115 4.34 2.16 -19.09
CA GLU A 115 4.87 1.55 -20.31
C GLU A 115 4.90 2.53 -21.48
N LYS A 116 3.82 3.31 -21.63
CA LYS A 116 3.68 4.28 -22.73
C LYS A 116 3.42 5.67 -22.15
N PRO A 117 4.46 6.37 -21.69
CA PRO A 117 4.27 7.70 -21.11
C PRO A 117 3.86 8.74 -22.16
N PRO A 118 3.22 9.85 -21.74
CA PRO A 118 2.94 10.96 -22.62
C PRO A 118 4.24 11.48 -23.25
N GLY A 119 4.20 11.76 -24.55
CA GLY A 119 5.38 12.23 -25.27
C GLY A 119 6.27 11.12 -25.83
N GLY A 120 5.96 9.85 -25.54
CA GLY A 120 6.70 8.69 -26.05
C GLY A 120 8.01 8.47 -25.30
N GLY A 121 8.95 7.80 -25.92
CA GLY A 121 10.31 7.62 -25.40
C GLY A 121 10.55 6.40 -24.53
N GLY A 122 9.65 5.42 -24.54
CA GLY A 122 9.80 4.20 -23.78
C GLY A 122 9.31 4.31 -22.33
N PRO A 123 9.47 3.28 -21.51
CA PRO A 123 8.92 3.25 -20.17
C PRO A 123 9.44 4.37 -19.27
N LEU A 124 8.55 4.97 -18.50
CA LEU A 124 8.87 6.01 -17.52
C LEU A 124 8.69 5.44 -16.13
N VAL A 125 9.72 5.58 -15.28
CA VAL A 125 9.69 5.12 -13.90
C VAL A 125 9.60 6.32 -12.98
N LEU A 126 8.55 6.34 -12.16
CA LEU A 126 8.30 7.39 -11.18
C LEU A 126 8.44 6.83 -9.76
N SER A 127 8.77 7.69 -8.82
CA SER A 127 8.78 7.34 -7.41
C SER A 127 8.01 8.36 -6.59
N ASN A 128 7.54 7.95 -5.40
CA ASN A 128 6.86 8.84 -4.50
C ASN A 128 7.88 9.71 -3.74
N ALA A 129 7.55 10.99 -3.57
CA ALA A 129 8.41 11.92 -2.83
C ALA A 129 8.32 11.70 -1.33
N THR A 130 7.14 11.29 -0.84
CA THR A 130 6.87 10.97 0.56
C THR A 130 6.19 9.61 0.64
N PRO A 131 6.34 8.88 1.75
CA PRO A 131 5.67 7.59 1.88
C PRO A 131 4.16 7.71 1.72
N ALA A 132 3.56 6.78 0.99
CA ALA A 132 2.12 6.66 0.92
C ALA A 132 1.61 6.06 2.22
N VAL A 133 0.53 6.61 2.78
CA VAL A 133 -0.07 6.13 4.01
C VAL A 133 -1.46 5.59 3.72
N LEU A 134 -1.63 4.29 3.94
CA LEU A 134 -2.89 3.58 3.76
C LEU A 134 -3.40 3.16 5.13
N VAL A 135 -4.67 3.46 5.44
CA VAL A 135 -5.27 3.17 6.74
C VAL A 135 -6.59 2.44 6.59
N ASN A 136 -6.78 1.44 7.43
CA ASN A 136 -8.08 0.84 7.71
C ASN A 136 -8.26 0.77 9.23
N ASP A 137 -9.25 1.47 9.76
CA ASP A 137 -9.53 1.49 11.19
C ASP A 137 -10.81 0.72 11.56
N ASN A 138 -11.30 -0.12 10.65
CA ASN A 138 -12.50 -0.92 10.84
C ASN A 138 -12.23 -2.42 10.70
N LEU A 139 -11.00 -2.86 10.93
CA LEU A 139 -10.67 -4.28 10.88
C LEU A 139 -11.26 -5.00 12.09
N THR A 140 -11.95 -6.12 11.84
CA THR A 140 -12.49 -6.98 12.89
C THR A 140 -11.74 -8.31 12.96
N VAL A 141 -10.88 -8.58 11.99
CA VAL A 141 -10.06 -9.77 11.90
C VAL A 141 -8.73 -9.44 11.26
N PHE A 142 -7.67 -10.12 11.67
CA PHE A 142 -6.37 -10.06 11.02
C PHE A 142 -5.80 -11.48 10.92
N PRO A 143 -5.31 -11.94 9.75
CA PRO A 143 -5.10 -11.18 8.49
C PRO A 143 -6.40 -10.71 7.84
N PRO A 144 -6.33 -9.63 7.02
CA PRO A 144 -7.54 -9.01 6.46
C PRO A 144 -8.26 -9.92 5.47
N GLN A 145 -9.58 -9.77 5.41
CA GLN A 145 -10.46 -10.54 4.53
C GLN A 145 -11.36 -9.58 3.76
N GLY A 146 -10.92 -9.14 2.60
CA GLY A 146 -11.67 -8.20 1.78
C GLY A 146 -11.78 -6.81 2.38
N SER A 147 -10.78 -6.40 3.15
CA SER A 147 -10.79 -5.10 3.84
C SER A 147 -10.26 -4.00 2.95
N VAL A 148 -10.90 -2.83 2.98
CA VAL A 148 -10.53 -1.70 2.12
C VAL A 148 -9.68 -0.72 2.91
N TYR A 149 -8.51 -0.39 2.37
CA TYR A 149 -7.58 0.59 2.91
C TYR A 149 -7.67 1.87 2.09
N GLN A 150 -7.60 3.02 2.74
CA GLN A 150 -7.71 4.32 2.08
C GLN A 150 -6.39 5.07 2.15
N LEU A 151 -5.99 5.66 1.01
CA LEU A 151 -4.86 6.57 0.96
C LEU A 151 -5.23 7.87 1.68
N GLN A 152 -4.41 8.27 2.64
CA GLN A 152 -4.72 9.41 3.50
C GLN A 152 -4.49 10.75 2.83
N GLN A 153 -3.53 10.83 1.90
CA GLN A 153 -3.21 12.06 1.17
C GLN A 153 -2.78 11.70 -0.25
N PRO A 154 -3.02 12.58 -1.22
CA PRO A 154 -2.47 12.38 -2.56
C PRO A 154 -0.95 12.25 -2.52
N VAL A 155 -0.41 11.43 -3.42
CA VAL A 155 1.02 11.14 -3.49
C VAL A 155 1.59 11.74 -4.76
N ASP A 156 2.57 12.64 -4.61
CA ASP A 156 3.28 13.21 -5.74
C ASP A 156 4.27 12.20 -6.31
N LEU A 157 4.31 12.10 -7.63
CA LEU A 157 5.17 11.17 -8.36
C LEU A 157 6.10 11.95 -9.28
N ALA A 158 7.38 11.66 -9.18
CA ALA A 158 8.41 12.28 -9.99
C ALA A 158 9.32 11.22 -10.61
N PRO A 159 9.92 11.51 -11.80
CA PRO A 159 10.89 10.58 -12.39
C PRO A 159 12.02 10.27 -11.41
N VAL A 160 12.48 9.03 -11.40
CA VAL A 160 13.58 8.60 -10.53
C VAL A 160 14.83 9.44 -10.75
N GLY A 161 15.10 9.83 -11.99
CA GLY A 161 16.23 10.71 -12.33
C GLY A 161 16.01 12.19 -12.09
N ALA A 162 14.78 12.62 -11.73
CA ALA A 162 14.45 14.04 -11.52
C ALA A 162 13.42 14.16 -10.38
N PRO A 163 13.82 13.89 -9.11
CA PRO A 163 12.89 13.76 -7.99
C PRO A 163 12.17 15.06 -7.61
N THR A 164 12.59 16.20 -8.11
CA THR A 164 11.91 17.49 -7.85
C THR A 164 10.90 17.86 -8.92
N GLN A 165 10.80 17.07 -10.01
CA GLN A 165 9.91 17.34 -11.12
C GLN A 165 8.67 16.48 -11.05
N VAL A 166 7.68 16.87 -10.26
CA VAL A 166 6.43 16.14 -10.14
C VAL A 166 5.69 16.16 -11.48
N VAL A 167 5.46 14.97 -12.06
CA VAL A 167 4.78 14.82 -13.36
C VAL A 167 3.44 14.11 -13.25
N ALA A 168 3.16 13.50 -12.11
CA ALA A 168 1.91 12.81 -11.86
C ALA A 168 1.57 12.85 -10.37
N GLN A 169 0.31 12.54 -10.05
CA GLN A 169 -0.14 12.48 -8.67
C GLN A 169 -1.17 11.36 -8.53
N LEU A 170 -0.95 10.47 -7.56
CA LEU A 170 -1.92 9.45 -7.21
C LEU A 170 -2.90 10.08 -6.22
N LEU A 171 -4.13 10.32 -6.66
CA LEU A 171 -5.10 11.10 -5.90
C LEU A 171 -5.78 10.28 -4.82
N GLN A 172 -6.12 9.02 -5.13
CA GLN A 172 -6.76 8.08 -4.22
C GLN A 172 -6.26 6.68 -4.55
N PHE A 173 -6.30 5.81 -3.56
CA PHE A 173 -5.92 4.41 -3.79
C PHE A 173 -6.72 3.51 -2.82
N PRO A 174 -8.02 3.31 -3.09
CA PRO A 174 -8.86 2.45 -2.26
C PRO A 174 -8.51 0.99 -2.58
N VAL A 175 -7.62 0.41 -1.80
CA VAL A 175 -7.13 -0.95 -2.06
C VAL A 175 -7.84 -1.96 -1.15
N THR A 176 -8.40 -3.01 -1.75
CA THR A 176 -8.98 -4.13 -1.05
C THR A 176 -7.94 -5.22 -0.88
N VAL A 177 -7.73 -5.67 0.34
CA VAL A 177 -6.71 -6.64 0.70
C VAL A 177 -7.35 -7.88 1.28
N THR A 178 -6.95 -9.06 0.77
CA THR A 178 -7.44 -10.35 1.24
C THR A 178 -6.27 -11.31 1.43
N HIS A 179 -6.19 -11.91 2.61
CA HIS A 179 -5.17 -12.89 2.94
C HIS A 179 -5.28 -14.14 2.04
N ASN A 180 -4.16 -14.58 1.51
CA ASN A 180 -4.05 -15.82 0.75
C ASN A 180 -3.70 -16.95 1.72
N PRO A 181 -4.62 -17.94 1.94
CA PRO A 181 -4.35 -19.05 2.85
C PRO A 181 -3.26 -20.00 2.35
#